data_2f5331c53d14df9dd630ccec33129f8b
#
_entry.id   2f5331c53d14df9dd630ccec33129f8b
#
_cell.length_a   1.000
_cell.length_b   1.000
_cell.length_c   1.000
_cell.angle_alpha   90.00
_cell.angle_beta   90.00
_cell.angle_gamma   90.00
#
_symmetry.space_group_name_H-M   'P 1'
#
loop_
_entity.id
_entity.type
_entity.pdbx_description
1 polymer ?
#
loop_
_entity_poly.entity_id
_entity_poly.type
_entity_poly.pdbx_seq_one_letter_code
_entity_poly.pdbx_strand_id
1 'polypeptide(L)'
;QCRSENRQPLFTNKSSLRLQIMVDVTDKPQIVEHVNKSLSMTVYETKWIPSSARFVLLGSPARQTGMLQIYQLNAGSIELEAEVERPKSFKCGTFGATSLAERRMATGDFVGTLAMWDLERLKETMVVKAHDTIINCIDGCGGLKGAGAPEVVTGSRDGCVHVWDPRQQDRPVASMQPQAGEAVRDCWSVAFGDAHSTASRLVAAGYDNGDVKVLDLVAGKMRWETNVSNGVCGVEFDRKDIEMNKLVVTTLESRYRLYDMRTEHPVHGFSFLSQEAHQSTVWAARHLPQNRDVFMTTGGNGSLELWRYSYPQARKIKEKDGHEKGVLGTVELLQKKNFSTQPVASFDWNVDKEGLAVMGCLDQTVRVIVCTKLHKL
;
A
#
# COMPACT_ATOMS: atom_id res chain seq x y z
N GLN A 1 58.30 37.09 -46.54
CA GLN A 1 57.63 37.46 -45.25
C GLN A 1 56.13 37.16 -45.36
N CYS A 2 55.74 35.98 -44.93
CA CYS A 2 54.34 35.66 -44.69
C CYS A 2 54.26 34.68 -43.45
N ARG A 3 53.71 35.16 -42.40
CA ARG A 3 53.49 34.35 -41.19
C ARG A 3 52.28 33.40 -41.40
N SER A 4 52.49 32.13 -41.19
CA SER A 4 51.48 31.10 -41.14
C SER A 4 50.87 31.06 -39.72
N GLU A 5 49.57 31.37 -39.60
CA GLU A 5 48.80 31.14 -38.37
C GLU A 5 48.31 29.70 -38.34
N ASN A 6 48.76 28.98 -37.34
CA ASN A 6 48.29 27.64 -36.97
C ASN A 6 46.94 27.76 -36.23
N ARG A 7 45.83 27.35 -36.85
CA ARG A 7 44.55 27.10 -36.17
C ARG A 7 44.47 25.63 -35.79
N GLN A 8 44.51 25.33 -34.49
CA GLN A 8 44.12 24.05 -33.94
C GLN A 8 42.57 23.91 -33.96
N PRO A 9 42.02 22.74 -34.30
CA PRO A 9 40.58 22.53 -34.21
C PRO A 9 40.17 22.20 -32.76
N LEU A 10 39.23 22.98 -32.26
CA LEU A 10 38.48 22.67 -31.02
C LEU A 10 37.65 21.41 -31.23
N PHE A 11 38.16 20.27 -30.75
CA PHE A 11 37.33 19.08 -30.55
C PHE A 11 36.48 19.25 -29.28
N THR A 12 35.26 19.70 -29.46
CA THR A 12 34.27 19.81 -28.41
C THR A 12 33.76 18.45 -27.99
N ASN A 13 33.77 18.26 -26.73
CA ASN A 13 33.41 17.17 -25.86
C ASN A 13 31.92 16.66 -26.00
N LYS A 14 31.48 16.27 -27.20
CA LYS A 14 30.17 15.68 -27.45
C LYS A 14 30.08 14.17 -27.09
N SER A 15 31.25 13.51 -27.00
CA SER A 15 31.30 12.08 -26.67
C SER A 15 31.14 11.81 -25.17
N SER A 16 31.63 12.70 -24.29
CA SER A 16 31.48 12.54 -22.84
C SER A 16 30.03 12.78 -22.35
N LEU A 17 29.30 13.72 -22.97
CA LEU A 17 27.88 13.95 -22.62
C LEU A 17 26.99 12.78 -23.07
N ARG A 18 27.27 12.16 -24.24
CA ARG A 18 26.53 10.96 -24.66
C ARG A 18 26.83 9.73 -23.82
N LEU A 19 28.07 9.54 -23.36
CA LEU A 19 28.40 8.47 -22.42
C LEU A 19 27.76 8.68 -21.05
N GLN A 20 27.73 9.92 -20.53
CA GLN A 20 27.12 10.25 -19.25
C GLN A 20 25.60 10.09 -19.27
N ILE A 21 24.93 10.45 -20.37
CA ILE A 21 23.51 10.23 -20.57
C ILE A 21 23.20 8.72 -20.74
N MET A 22 24.03 7.94 -21.39
CA MET A 22 23.84 6.48 -21.51
C MET A 22 24.10 5.75 -20.18
N VAL A 23 25.08 6.19 -19.41
CA VAL A 23 25.35 5.65 -18.04
C VAL A 23 24.17 5.95 -17.11
N ASP A 24 23.61 7.15 -17.17
CA ASP A 24 22.46 7.57 -16.33
C ASP A 24 21.18 6.78 -16.64
N VAL A 25 20.90 6.46 -17.91
CA VAL A 25 19.75 5.64 -18.32
C VAL A 25 19.92 4.17 -17.91
N THR A 26 21.15 3.65 -17.91
CA THR A 26 21.44 2.26 -17.54
C THR A 26 21.39 2.01 -16.03
N ASP A 27 21.52 3.06 -15.19
CA ASP A 27 21.55 2.93 -13.72
C ASP A 27 20.20 3.15 -13.03
N LYS A 28 19.21 3.69 -13.72
CA LYS A 28 17.87 3.91 -13.14
C LYS A 28 17.10 2.59 -12.99
N PRO A 29 16.27 2.48 -11.95
CA PRO A 29 15.32 1.37 -11.82
C PRO A 29 14.46 1.20 -13.07
N GLN A 30 14.10 -0.04 -13.39
CA GLN A 30 13.20 -0.36 -14.49
C GLN A 30 12.04 -1.19 -13.95
N ILE A 31 10.81 -0.90 -14.38
CA ILE A 31 9.63 -1.71 -14.08
C ILE A 31 9.40 -2.61 -15.31
N VAL A 32 9.57 -3.92 -15.13
CA VAL A 32 9.48 -4.92 -16.21
C VAL A 32 8.25 -5.79 -15.96
N GLU A 33 7.39 -5.95 -16.97
CA GLU A 33 6.33 -6.96 -16.96
C GLU A 33 6.97 -8.32 -17.20
N HIS A 34 6.85 -9.21 -16.23
CA HIS A 34 7.36 -10.57 -16.29
C HIS A 34 6.31 -11.56 -16.79
N VAL A 35 5.09 -11.44 -16.27
CA VAL A 35 3.92 -12.26 -16.68
C VAL A 35 2.71 -11.35 -16.78
N ASN A 36 1.87 -11.62 -17.78
CA ASN A 36 0.55 -11.02 -17.96
C ASN A 36 -0.44 -12.14 -18.29
N LYS A 37 -1.51 -12.24 -17.50
CA LYS A 37 -2.55 -13.26 -17.67
C LYS A 37 -3.93 -12.65 -17.58
N SER A 38 -4.76 -12.91 -18.61
CA SER A 38 -6.19 -12.58 -18.58
C SER A 38 -6.95 -13.60 -17.74
N LEU A 39 -7.94 -13.12 -17.03
CA LEU A 39 -8.79 -13.86 -16.11
C LEU A 39 -10.27 -13.74 -16.52
N SER A 40 -11.12 -14.63 -16.00
CA SER A 40 -12.57 -14.57 -16.18
C SER A 40 -13.30 -13.87 -15.02
N MET A 41 -12.57 -13.09 -14.21
CA MET A 41 -13.10 -12.39 -13.04
C MET A 41 -12.50 -11.01 -12.90
N THR A 42 -13.24 -10.08 -12.28
CA THR A 42 -12.70 -8.82 -11.80
C THR A 42 -11.85 -9.08 -10.56
N VAL A 43 -10.60 -8.61 -10.57
CA VAL A 43 -9.68 -8.75 -9.44
C VAL A 43 -9.81 -7.53 -8.54
N TYR A 44 -10.11 -7.77 -7.26
CA TYR A 44 -10.17 -6.71 -6.24
C TYR A 44 -8.94 -6.69 -5.34
N GLU A 45 -8.33 -7.86 -5.08
CA GLU A 45 -7.15 -7.94 -4.22
C GLU A 45 -6.16 -9.00 -4.72
N THR A 46 -4.87 -8.70 -4.57
CA THR A 46 -3.76 -9.62 -4.83
C THR A 46 -2.81 -9.62 -3.65
N LYS A 47 -2.40 -10.78 -3.16
CA LYS A 47 -1.44 -10.90 -2.05
C LYS A 47 -0.51 -12.07 -2.24
N TRP A 48 0.80 -11.84 -2.05
CA TRP A 48 1.76 -12.93 -1.94
C TRP A 48 1.51 -13.76 -0.69
N ILE A 49 1.52 -15.08 -0.84
CA ILE A 49 1.53 -15.99 0.30
C ILE A 49 2.94 -15.91 0.94
N PRO A 50 3.04 -15.60 2.23
CA PRO A 50 4.33 -15.39 2.90
C PRO A 50 5.30 -16.55 2.69
N SER A 51 6.57 -16.22 2.44
CA SER A 51 7.68 -17.17 2.22
C SER A 51 7.37 -18.25 1.18
N SER A 52 6.80 -17.81 0.05
CA SER A 52 6.51 -18.68 -1.08
C SER A 52 6.54 -17.93 -2.41
N ALA A 53 6.60 -18.69 -3.51
CA ALA A 53 6.40 -18.16 -4.86
C ALA A 53 4.92 -18.22 -5.30
N ARG A 54 4.00 -18.31 -4.34
CA ARG A 54 2.55 -18.37 -4.58
C ARG A 54 1.89 -17.04 -4.18
N PHE A 55 0.79 -16.73 -4.84
CA PHE A 55 -0.03 -15.57 -4.49
C PHE A 55 -1.53 -15.89 -4.64
N VAL A 56 -2.33 -15.15 -3.89
CA VAL A 56 -3.79 -15.25 -3.91
C VAL A 56 -4.36 -14.11 -4.72
N LEU A 57 -5.38 -14.42 -5.53
CA LEU A 57 -6.27 -13.47 -6.15
C LEU A 57 -7.65 -13.57 -5.50
N LEU A 58 -8.20 -12.44 -5.11
CA LEU A 58 -9.58 -12.32 -4.65
C LEU A 58 -10.37 -11.51 -5.66
N GLY A 59 -11.50 -12.01 -6.07
CA GLY A 59 -12.28 -11.34 -7.10
C GLY A 59 -13.72 -11.81 -7.21
N SER A 60 -14.36 -11.36 -8.29
CA SER A 60 -15.74 -11.71 -8.62
C SER A 60 -15.88 -12.02 -10.10
N PRO A 61 -16.32 -13.24 -10.48
CA PRO A 61 -16.74 -13.54 -11.83
C PRO A 61 -18.05 -12.81 -12.19
N ALA A 62 -18.46 -12.87 -13.46
CA ALA A 62 -19.64 -12.16 -13.98
C ALA A 62 -20.94 -12.51 -13.23
N ARG A 63 -21.04 -13.71 -12.63
CA ARG A 63 -22.18 -14.13 -11.81
C ARG A 63 -22.23 -13.55 -10.40
N GLN A 64 -21.29 -12.62 -10.07
CA GLN A 64 -21.21 -11.92 -8.80
C GLN A 64 -20.98 -12.80 -7.55
N THR A 65 -20.42 -13.96 -7.74
CA THR A 65 -19.91 -14.80 -6.65
C THR A 65 -18.51 -14.35 -6.23
N GLY A 66 -18.03 -14.84 -5.09
CA GLY A 66 -16.66 -14.64 -4.65
C GLY A 66 -15.76 -15.73 -5.18
N MET A 67 -14.62 -15.37 -5.77
CA MET A 67 -13.61 -16.30 -6.23
C MET A 67 -12.29 -16.02 -5.54
N LEU A 68 -11.74 -17.05 -4.89
CA LEU A 68 -10.37 -17.07 -4.37
C LEU A 68 -9.57 -18.03 -5.22
N GLN A 69 -8.49 -17.58 -5.83
CA GLN A 69 -7.60 -18.40 -6.64
C GLN A 69 -6.17 -18.31 -6.11
N ILE A 70 -5.48 -19.43 -6.08
CA ILE A 70 -4.06 -19.53 -5.69
C ILE A 70 -3.26 -19.85 -6.94
N TYR A 71 -2.29 -19.00 -7.23
CA TYR A 71 -1.36 -19.19 -8.35
C TYR A 71 0.06 -19.44 -7.87
N GLN A 72 0.75 -20.35 -8.52
CA GLN A 72 2.18 -20.58 -8.41
C GLN A 72 2.91 -19.79 -9.51
N LEU A 73 3.91 -19.00 -9.13
CA LEU A 73 4.83 -18.38 -10.09
C LEU A 73 5.93 -19.38 -10.49
N ASN A 74 6.05 -19.63 -11.77
CA ASN A 74 7.14 -20.39 -12.39
C ASN A 74 8.09 -19.43 -13.14
N ALA A 75 9.14 -19.94 -13.78
CA ALA A 75 10.19 -19.11 -14.40
C ALA A 75 9.68 -18.10 -15.45
N GLY A 76 8.54 -18.31 -16.08
CA GLY A 76 8.00 -17.40 -17.12
C GLY A 76 6.48 -17.45 -17.24
N SER A 77 5.80 -18.11 -16.30
CA SER A 77 4.35 -18.30 -16.31
C SER A 77 3.78 -18.33 -14.89
N ILE A 78 2.46 -18.22 -14.79
CA ILE A 78 1.73 -18.50 -13.55
C ILE A 78 0.73 -19.61 -13.80
N GLU A 79 0.65 -20.56 -12.89
CA GLU A 79 -0.22 -21.72 -12.95
C GLU A 79 -1.22 -21.67 -11.81
N LEU A 80 -2.50 -21.94 -12.12
CA LEU A 80 -3.55 -22.06 -11.12
C LEU A 80 -3.38 -23.38 -10.37
N GLU A 81 -3.10 -23.31 -9.07
CA GLU A 81 -2.99 -24.49 -8.21
C GLU A 81 -4.31 -24.90 -7.57
N ALA A 82 -5.06 -23.88 -7.12
CA ALA A 82 -6.29 -24.12 -6.38
C ALA A 82 -7.26 -22.95 -6.52
N GLU A 83 -8.55 -23.25 -6.43
CA GLU A 83 -9.59 -22.23 -6.39
C GLU A 83 -10.76 -22.65 -5.51
N VAL A 84 -11.45 -21.67 -4.96
CA VAL A 84 -12.70 -21.86 -4.23
C VAL A 84 -13.67 -20.74 -4.52
N GLU A 85 -14.90 -21.11 -4.77
CA GLU A 85 -16.01 -20.19 -5.00
C GLU A 85 -16.87 -20.05 -3.76
N ARG A 86 -17.38 -18.83 -3.52
CA ARG A 86 -18.29 -18.49 -2.43
C ARG A 86 -19.49 -17.72 -2.97
N PRO A 87 -20.65 -17.76 -2.26
CA PRO A 87 -21.86 -17.09 -2.72
C PRO A 87 -21.73 -15.56 -2.80
N LYS A 88 -20.81 -14.95 -2.04
CA LYS A 88 -20.60 -13.51 -1.95
C LYS A 88 -19.21 -13.12 -2.41
N SER A 89 -19.14 -12.02 -3.18
CA SER A 89 -17.90 -11.51 -3.74
C SER A 89 -16.93 -11.07 -2.64
N PHE A 90 -15.65 -11.43 -2.81
CA PHE A 90 -14.57 -10.91 -1.99
C PHE A 90 -14.24 -9.46 -2.40
N LYS A 91 -13.87 -8.63 -1.43
CA LYS A 91 -13.44 -7.26 -1.67
C LYS A 91 -11.97 -7.02 -1.34
N CYS A 92 -11.50 -7.53 -0.22
CA CYS A 92 -10.15 -7.26 0.28
C CYS A 92 -9.59 -8.47 1.05
N GLY A 93 -8.26 -8.47 1.27
CA GLY A 93 -7.61 -9.55 2.01
C GLY A 93 -6.22 -9.17 2.51
N THR A 94 -5.77 -9.84 3.60
CA THR A 94 -4.46 -9.60 4.21
C THR A 94 -3.88 -10.85 4.86
N PHE A 95 -2.55 -10.94 4.87
CA PHE A 95 -1.77 -11.90 5.65
C PHE A 95 -1.12 -11.28 6.89
N GLY A 96 -1.38 -9.99 7.19
CA GLY A 96 -0.65 -9.27 8.23
C GLY A 96 -0.78 -9.85 9.64
N ALA A 97 -1.89 -10.52 9.96
CA ALA A 97 -2.16 -11.12 11.27
C ALA A 97 -1.81 -12.62 11.35
N THR A 98 -1.13 -13.18 10.35
CA THR A 98 -0.78 -14.62 10.32
C THR A 98 0.63 -14.89 10.79
N SER A 99 0.91 -16.14 11.12
CA SER A 99 2.27 -16.66 11.35
C SER A 99 2.78 -17.42 10.12
N LEU A 100 4.10 -17.64 10.04
CA LEU A 100 4.70 -18.48 8.98
C LEU A 100 4.23 -19.93 9.05
N ALA A 101 3.90 -20.41 10.24
CA ALA A 101 3.45 -21.79 10.42
C ALA A 101 2.03 -22.02 9.88
N GLU A 102 1.16 -21.01 9.99
CA GLU A 102 -0.24 -21.15 9.63
C GLU A 102 -0.59 -20.56 8.26
N ARG A 103 0.04 -19.44 7.88
CA ARG A 103 -0.19 -18.71 6.63
C ARG A 103 -1.67 -18.46 6.32
N ARG A 104 -2.47 -18.17 7.36
CA ARG A 104 -3.89 -17.90 7.21
C ARG A 104 -4.12 -16.53 6.61
N MET A 105 -5.09 -16.41 5.70
CA MET A 105 -5.50 -15.16 5.10
C MET A 105 -6.80 -14.66 5.72
N ALA A 106 -6.84 -13.39 6.12
CA ALA A 106 -8.08 -12.71 6.46
C ALA A 106 -8.70 -12.10 5.20
N THR A 107 -10.01 -12.23 5.01
CA THR A 107 -10.74 -11.67 3.87
C THR A 107 -11.98 -10.92 4.33
N GLY A 108 -12.30 -9.81 3.63
CA GLY A 108 -13.54 -9.07 3.75
C GLY A 108 -14.39 -9.18 2.48
N ASP A 109 -15.70 -9.28 2.65
CA ASP A 109 -16.64 -9.45 1.55
C ASP A 109 -17.60 -8.27 1.35
N PHE A 110 -18.41 -8.35 0.27
CA PHE A 110 -19.39 -7.32 -0.09
C PHE A 110 -20.63 -7.27 0.81
N VAL A 111 -20.77 -8.19 1.75
CA VAL A 111 -21.88 -8.20 2.71
C VAL A 111 -21.44 -7.98 4.15
N GLY A 112 -20.16 -7.66 4.38
CA GLY A 112 -19.65 -7.33 5.71
C GLY A 112 -19.19 -8.54 6.51
N THR A 113 -18.87 -9.65 5.86
CA THR A 113 -18.31 -10.84 6.51
C THR A 113 -16.81 -10.77 6.54
N LEU A 114 -16.21 -10.92 7.70
CA LEU A 114 -14.77 -11.17 7.90
C LEU A 114 -14.57 -12.67 8.07
N ALA A 115 -13.68 -13.27 7.28
CA ALA A 115 -13.33 -14.67 7.36
C ALA A 115 -11.82 -14.87 7.41
N MET A 116 -11.36 -15.87 8.18
CA MET A 116 -9.97 -16.36 8.18
C MET A 116 -9.91 -17.69 7.42
N TRP A 117 -8.93 -17.83 6.53
CA TRP A 117 -8.78 -18.98 5.65
C TRP A 117 -7.54 -19.78 5.95
N ASP A 118 -7.70 -21.10 6.05
CA ASP A 118 -6.64 -22.07 5.86
C ASP A 118 -6.52 -22.35 4.36
N LEU A 119 -5.48 -21.82 3.73
CA LEU A 119 -5.32 -21.93 2.27
C LEU A 119 -4.89 -23.31 1.80
N GLU A 120 -4.24 -24.11 2.64
CA GLU A 120 -3.83 -25.47 2.28
C GLU A 120 -5.06 -26.41 2.21
N ARG A 121 -6.09 -26.13 3.03
CA ARG A 121 -7.35 -26.88 3.04
C ARG A 121 -8.47 -26.20 2.28
N LEU A 122 -8.29 -24.96 1.86
CA LEU A 122 -9.30 -24.08 1.26
C LEU A 122 -10.57 -23.98 2.13
N LYS A 123 -10.38 -23.84 3.44
CA LYS A 123 -11.48 -23.78 4.42
C LYS A 123 -11.38 -22.54 5.28
N GLU A 124 -12.55 -22.01 5.59
CA GLU A 124 -12.71 -20.96 6.59
C GLU A 124 -12.50 -21.55 8.00
N THR A 125 -11.63 -20.92 8.78
CA THR A 125 -11.34 -21.28 10.18
C THR A 125 -12.04 -20.35 11.17
N MET A 126 -12.47 -19.16 10.70
CA MET A 126 -13.23 -18.17 11.42
C MET A 126 -14.15 -17.47 10.43
N VAL A 127 -15.40 -17.23 10.82
CA VAL A 127 -16.35 -16.42 10.05
C VAL A 127 -17.17 -15.58 11.03
N VAL A 128 -17.18 -14.27 10.83
CA VAL A 128 -17.94 -13.33 11.64
C VAL A 128 -18.61 -12.27 10.79
N LYS A 129 -19.83 -11.88 11.14
CA LYS A 129 -20.48 -10.68 10.59
C LYS A 129 -19.85 -9.46 11.25
N ALA A 130 -18.84 -8.90 10.61
CA ALA A 130 -18.04 -7.82 11.16
C ALA A 130 -18.67 -6.43 10.96
N HIS A 131 -19.43 -6.25 9.88
CA HIS A 131 -20.04 -4.98 9.49
C HIS A 131 -21.43 -5.22 8.87
N ASP A 132 -22.26 -4.16 8.86
CA ASP A 132 -23.59 -4.24 8.26
C ASP A 132 -23.58 -4.22 6.74
N THR A 133 -22.54 -3.63 6.15
CA THR A 133 -22.36 -3.49 4.71
C THR A 133 -20.97 -3.97 4.27
N ILE A 134 -20.58 -3.68 3.04
CA ILE A 134 -19.29 -4.07 2.44
C ILE A 134 -18.09 -3.69 3.33
N ILE A 135 -17.18 -4.64 3.52
CA ILE A 135 -15.84 -4.35 4.03
C ILE A 135 -14.99 -3.84 2.88
N ASN A 136 -14.76 -2.52 2.84
CA ASN A 136 -14.00 -1.90 1.77
C ASN A 136 -12.50 -2.21 1.82
N CYS A 137 -11.96 -2.29 3.03
CA CYS A 137 -10.52 -2.39 3.28
C CYS A 137 -10.21 -3.22 4.52
N ILE A 138 -9.01 -3.79 4.53
CA ILE A 138 -8.50 -4.66 5.58
C ILE A 138 -6.98 -4.52 5.71
N ASP A 139 -6.47 -4.58 6.91
CA ASP A 139 -5.04 -4.74 7.19
C ASP A 139 -4.82 -5.62 8.42
N GLY A 140 -3.59 -6.07 8.65
CA GLY A 140 -3.25 -6.93 9.77
C GLY A 140 -1.87 -6.67 10.35
N CYS A 141 -1.70 -7.01 11.62
CA CYS A 141 -0.41 -6.94 12.32
C CYS A 141 -0.30 -8.00 13.42
N GLY A 142 0.85 -8.07 14.09
CA GLY A 142 1.08 -8.96 15.24
C GLY A 142 1.35 -10.42 14.89
N GLY A 143 1.42 -10.77 13.62
CA GLY A 143 1.84 -12.08 13.14
C GLY A 143 3.24 -12.01 12.53
N LEU A 144 3.31 -12.02 11.20
CA LEU A 144 4.56 -11.84 10.44
C LEU A 144 5.10 -10.41 10.51
N LYS A 145 4.23 -9.44 10.76
CA LYS A 145 4.56 -8.01 10.74
C LYS A 145 4.13 -7.37 12.05
N GLY A 146 5.11 -7.03 12.88
CA GLY A 146 4.87 -6.38 14.16
C GLY A 146 4.97 -7.32 15.35
N ALA A 147 4.80 -6.77 16.55
CA ALA A 147 4.85 -7.46 17.84
C ALA A 147 3.43 -7.57 18.45
N GLY A 148 3.28 -8.42 19.45
CA GLY A 148 2.06 -8.57 20.23
C GLY A 148 1.01 -9.48 19.59
N ALA A 149 -0.23 -9.30 19.98
CA ALA A 149 -1.35 -10.11 19.51
C ALA A 149 -1.57 -9.97 18.00
N PRO A 150 -1.93 -11.06 17.29
CA PRO A 150 -2.39 -10.96 15.93
C PRO A 150 -3.73 -10.20 15.90
N GLU A 151 -3.78 -9.14 15.11
CA GLU A 151 -4.98 -8.31 14.96
C GLU A 151 -5.25 -8.00 13.50
N VAL A 152 -6.55 -7.94 13.16
CA VAL A 152 -7.05 -7.54 11.85
C VAL A 152 -7.89 -6.29 12.02
N VAL A 153 -7.63 -5.25 11.26
CA VAL A 153 -8.50 -4.06 11.16
C VAL A 153 -9.31 -4.11 9.88
N THR A 154 -10.59 -3.78 10.00
CA THR A 154 -11.53 -3.68 8.88
C THR A 154 -12.17 -2.30 8.86
N GLY A 155 -12.34 -1.73 7.66
CA GLY A 155 -13.08 -0.51 7.42
C GLY A 155 -14.22 -0.75 6.42
N SER A 156 -15.37 -0.15 6.68
CA SER A 156 -16.60 -0.46 5.94
C SER A 156 -17.34 0.80 5.48
N ARG A 157 -18.26 0.58 4.55
CA ARG A 157 -19.23 1.58 4.09
C ARG A 157 -20.20 2.03 5.20
N ASP A 158 -20.38 1.26 6.27
CA ASP A 158 -21.14 1.67 7.45
C ASP A 158 -20.45 2.74 8.30
N GLY A 159 -19.26 3.17 7.86
CA GLY A 159 -18.45 4.21 8.51
C GLY A 159 -17.64 3.69 9.70
N CYS A 160 -17.83 2.43 10.08
CA CYS A 160 -17.14 1.83 11.22
C CYS A 160 -15.75 1.32 10.82
N VAL A 161 -14.85 1.39 11.79
CA VAL A 161 -13.56 0.69 11.77
C VAL A 161 -13.51 -0.23 12.98
N HIS A 162 -13.33 -1.51 12.77
CA HIS A 162 -13.27 -2.53 13.81
C HIS A 162 -11.92 -3.23 13.80
N VAL A 163 -11.38 -3.45 15.00
CA VAL A 163 -10.16 -4.26 15.21
C VAL A 163 -10.55 -5.59 15.82
N TRP A 164 -10.10 -6.67 15.24
CA TRP A 164 -10.43 -8.05 15.59
C TRP A 164 -9.19 -8.81 16.02
N ASP A 165 -9.27 -9.51 17.13
CA ASP A 165 -8.30 -10.55 17.49
C ASP A 165 -8.84 -11.90 16.99
N PRO A 166 -8.15 -12.60 16.05
CA PRO A 166 -8.63 -13.89 15.56
C PRO A 166 -8.81 -14.99 16.61
N ARG A 167 -8.27 -14.76 17.81
CA ARG A 167 -8.43 -15.66 18.97
C ARG A 167 -9.70 -15.39 19.77
N GLN A 168 -10.30 -14.19 19.55
CA GLN A 168 -11.56 -13.75 20.20
C GLN A 168 -12.58 -13.40 19.10
N GLN A 169 -13.49 -14.32 18.81
CA GLN A 169 -14.36 -14.21 17.64
C GLN A 169 -15.69 -13.52 17.92
N ASP A 170 -16.02 -13.26 19.19
CA ASP A 170 -17.36 -12.82 19.58
C ASP A 170 -17.64 -11.35 19.31
N ARG A 171 -16.61 -10.50 19.39
CA ARG A 171 -16.72 -9.04 19.25
C ARG A 171 -15.37 -8.43 18.87
N PRO A 172 -15.37 -7.24 18.24
CA PRO A 172 -14.14 -6.50 18.01
C PRO A 172 -13.49 -6.08 19.34
N VAL A 173 -12.16 -6.07 19.38
CA VAL A 173 -11.36 -5.64 20.55
C VAL A 173 -11.27 -4.12 20.65
N ALA A 174 -11.42 -3.42 19.53
CA ALA A 174 -11.55 -1.96 19.46
C ALA A 174 -12.45 -1.57 18.29
N SER A 175 -13.13 -0.42 18.43
CA SER A 175 -14.04 0.09 17.41
C SER A 175 -13.99 1.61 17.36
N MET A 176 -14.00 2.15 16.14
CA MET A 176 -14.29 3.54 15.86
C MET A 176 -15.58 3.58 15.05
N GLN A 177 -16.59 4.27 15.58
CA GLN A 177 -17.93 4.36 15.00
C GLN A 177 -18.27 5.82 14.70
N PRO A 178 -19.13 6.09 13.70
CA PRO A 178 -19.68 7.42 13.49
C PRO A 178 -20.38 7.94 14.76
N GLN A 179 -20.25 9.22 15.05
CA GLN A 179 -20.94 9.81 16.19
C GLN A 179 -22.44 9.90 15.90
N ALA A 180 -23.25 9.78 16.95
CA ALA A 180 -24.70 9.87 16.81
C ALA A 180 -25.10 11.25 16.23
N GLY A 181 -25.85 11.23 15.13
CA GLY A 181 -26.30 12.44 14.43
C GLY A 181 -25.35 12.95 13.34
N GLU A 182 -24.16 12.36 13.19
CA GLU A 182 -23.28 12.65 12.06
C GLU A 182 -23.68 11.82 10.83
N ALA A 183 -23.40 12.37 9.64
CA ALA A 183 -23.56 11.64 8.38
C ALA A 183 -22.53 10.50 8.33
N VAL A 184 -22.99 9.30 8.08
CA VAL A 184 -22.12 8.13 7.86
C VAL A 184 -21.22 8.39 6.65
N ARG A 185 -19.92 8.14 6.81
CA ARG A 185 -18.90 8.29 5.77
C ARG A 185 -18.26 6.95 5.48
N ASP A 186 -18.17 6.60 4.20
CA ASP A 186 -17.53 5.35 3.80
C ASP A 186 -16.06 5.33 4.23
N CYS A 187 -15.65 4.35 5.02
CA CYS A 187 -14.24 4.09 5.26
C CYS A 187 -13.67 3.32 4.09
N TRP A 188 -12.76 3.93 3.32
CA TRP A 188 -12.19 3.33 2.11
C TRP A 188 -10.84 2.70 2.32
N SER A 189 -10.09 3.10 3.35
CA SER A 189 -8.77 2.55 3.61
C SER A 189 -8.44 2.51 5.09
N VAL A 190 -7.70 1.46 5.50
CA VAL A 190 -7.17 1.30 6.85
C VAL A 190 -5.75 0.78 6.80
N ALA A 191 -4.94 1.14 7.79
CA ALA A 191 -3.59 0.59 7.96
C ALA A 191 -3.18 0.57 9.42
N PHE A 192 -2.52 -0.50 9.86
CA PHE A 192 -1.77 -0.52 11.11
C PHE A 192 -0.46 0.24 10.99
N GLY A 193 -0.11 0.98 12.02
CA GLY A 193 1.18 1.67 12.18
C GLY A 193 1.75 1.45 13.57
N ASP A 194 3.06 1.70 13.70
CA ASP A 194 3.80 1.67 14.98
C ASP A 194 3.53 0.39 15.80
N ALA A 195 3.42 -0.76 15.11
CA ALA A 195 3.08 -2.04 15.70
C ALA A 195 4.33 -2.90 16.04
N HIS A 196 5.48 -2.27 16.21
CA HIS A 196 6.76 -2.93 16.48
C HIS A 196 6.95 -3.33 17.94
N SER A 197 6.13 -2.81 18.84
CA SER A 197 6.17 -3.13 20.27
C SER A 197 4.76 -3.31 20.84
N THR A 198 4.66 -3.83 22.06
CA THR A 198 3.39 -3.91 22.79
C THR A 198 2.98 -2.58 23.43
N ALA A 199 3.89 -1.61 23.49
CA ALA A 199 3.65 -0.29 24.08
C ALA A 199 3.01 0.70 23.11
N SER A 200 2.96 0.37 21.80
CA SER A 200 2.49 1.28 20.76
C SER A 200 1.82 0.48 19.64
N ARG A 201 0.64 0.90 19.24
CA ARG A 201 -0.10 0.34 18.10
C ARG A 201 -1.13 1.35 17.63
N LEU A 202 -0.99 1.78 16.39
CA LEU A 202 -1.87 2.76 15.78
C LEU A 202 -2.68 2.13 14.64
N VAL A 203 -3.86 2.71 14.40
CA VAL A 203 -4.67 2.45 13.20
C VAL A 203 -4.97 3.77 12.53
N ALA A 204 -4.60 3.90 11.26
CA ALA A 204 -5.06 4.98 10.40
C ALA A 204 -6.28 4.53 9.60
N ALA A 205 -7.25 5.41 9.45
CA ALA A 205 -8.45 5.21 8.63
C ALA A 205 -8.67 6.42 7.72
N GLY A 206 -8.99 6.16 6.46
CA GLY A 206 -9.27 7.18 5.45
C GLY A 206 -10.68 7.04 4.89
N TYR A 207 -11.36 8.17 4.74
CA TYR A 207 -12.78 8.24 4.42
C TYR A 207 -13.06 8.92 3.07
N ASP A 208 -14.26 8.68 2.54
CA ASP A 208 -14.77 9.22 1.26
C ASP A 208 -14.83 10.76 1.22
N ASN A 209 -15.01 11.40 2.37
CA ASN A 209 -15.07 12.86 2.52
C ASN A 209 -13.70 13.53 2.71
N GLY A 210 -12.62 12.75 2.69
CA GLY A 210 -11.26 13.24 2.89
C GLY A 210 -10.73 13.22 4.32
N ASP A 211 -11.51 12.74 5.29
CA ASP A 211 -11.05 12.59 6.65
C ASP A 211 -9.99 11.49 6.76
N VAL A 212 -8.94 11.78 7.49
CA VAL A 212 -7.92 10.82 7.93
C VAL A 212 -7.89 10.84 9.44
N LYS A 213 -8.15 9.71 10.07
CA LYS A 213 -8.20 9.54 11.52
C LYS A 213 -7.15 8.53 11.96
N VAL A 214 -6.40 8.83 13.00
CA VAL A 214 -5.39 7.94 13.59
C VAL A 214 -5.78 7.65 15.03
N LEU A 215 -6.09 6.39 15.31
CA LEU A 215 -6.47 5.86 16.61
C LEU A 215 -5.25 5.19 17.27
N ASP A 216 -5.00 5.53 18.53
CA ASP A 216 -4.05 4.82 19.40
C ASP A 216 -4.79 3.71 20.13
N LEU A 217 -4.51 2.45 19.76
CA LEU A 217 -5.19 1.28 20.35
C LEU A 217 -4.77 1.01 21.78
N VAL A 218 -3.53 1.36 22.17
CA VAL A 218 -3.03 1.16 23.54
C VAL A 218 -3.65 2.18 24.48
N ALA A 219 -3.71 3.44 24.06
CA ALA A 219 -4.34 4.52 24.82
C ALA A 219 -5.87 4.52 24.70
N GLY A 220 -6.46 3.78 23.75
CA GLY A 220 -7.90 3.72 23.51
C GLY A 220 -8.50 5.08 23.09
N LYS A 221 -7.74 5.93 22.39
CA LYS A 221 -8.17 7.29 22.04
C LYS A 221 -7.72 7.72 20.65
N MET A 222 -8.43 8.72 20.11
CA MET A 222 -8.00 9.42 18.90
C MET A 222 -6.65 10.11 19.18
N ARG A 223 -5.65 9.80 18.37
CA ARG A 223 -4.32 10.39 18.42
C ARG A 223 -4.25 11.68 17.60
N TRP A 224 -4.78 11.62 16.38
CA TRP A 224 -4.71 12.69 15.41
C TRP A 224 -5.78 12.52 14.34
N GLU A 225 -6.26 13.65 13.84
CA GLU A 225 -7.17 13.70 12.70
C GLU A 225 -6.87 14.88 11.80
N THR A 226 -7.16 14.74 10.52
CA THR A 226 -7.04 15.82 9.53
C THR A 226 -7.99 15.56 8.35
N ASN A 227 -8.20 16.58 7.52
CA ASN A 227 -8.95 16.43 6.27
C ASN A 227 -8.06 16.80 5.08
N VAL A 228 -8.02 15.95 4.06
CA VAL A 228 -7.23 16.16 2.84
C VAL A 228 -8.02 16.78 1.71
N SER A 229 -9.25 17.20 1.97
CA SER A 229 -10.19 17.88 1.06
C SER A 229 -10.79 17.00 -0.04
N ASN A 230 -10.34 15.77 -0.21
CA ASN A 230 -10.86 14.84 -1.21
C ASN A 230 -10.81 13.40 -0.72
N GLY A 231 -11.66 12.51 -1.26
CA GLY A 231 -11.78 11.12 -0.80
C GLY A 231 -10.44 10.39 -0.72
N VAL A 232 -10.21 9.71 0.39
CA VAL A 232 -8.98 8.99 0.70
C VAL A 232 -9.04 7.56 0.17
N CYS A 233 -8.35 7.30 -0.93
CA CYS A 233 -8.33 5.97 -1.55
C CYS A 233 -7.43 4.98 -0.82
N GLY A 234 -6.34 5.46 -0.22
CA GLY A 234 -5.39 4.61 0.50
C GLY A 234 -4.67 5.34 1.61
N VAL A 235 -4.40 4.63 2.69
CA VAL A 235 -3.49 5.03 3.77
C VAL A 235 -2.47 3.93 3.97
N GLU A 236 -1.20 4.28 4.16
CA GLU A 236 -0.14 3.31 4.43
C GLU A 236 0.99 3.94 5.23
N PHE A 237 1.34 3.33 6.35
CA PHE A 237 2.57 3.62 7.07
C PHE A 237 3.76 2.95 6.38
N ASP A 238 4.94 3.58 6.44
CA ASP A 238 6.14 3.11 5.76
C ASP A 238 6.64 1.75 6.26
N ARG A 239 6.51 1.47 7.54
CA ARG A 239 6.79 0.14 8.17
C ARG A 239 5.96 0.01 9.44
N LYS A 240 5.40 -1.17 9.70
CA LYS A 240 4.64 -1.45 10.92
C LYS A 240 5.45 -2.24 11.96
N ASP A 241 6.53 -2.88 11.54
CA ASP A 241 7.41 -3.74 12.34
C ASP A 241 8.62 -3.01 12.93
N ILE A 242 8.75 -1.72 12.67
CA ILE A 242 9.72 -0.80 13.30
C ILE A 242 9.03 0.54 13.56
N GLU A 243 9.69 1.43 14.29
CA GLU A 243 9.17 2.77 14.55
C GLU A 243 8.85 3.49 13.24
N MET A 244 7.60 3.94 13.09
CA MET A 244 7.11 4.59 11.87
C MET A 244 7.78 5.95 11.65
N ASN A 245 8.00 6.29 10.39
CA ASN A 245 8.48 7.61 10.01
C ASN A 245 7.45 8.39 9.21
N LYS A 246 6.73 7.70 8.34
CA LYS A 246 5.89 8.32 7.31
C LYS A 246 4.52 7.65 7.24
N LEU A 247 3.52 8.47 6.93
CA LEU A 247 2.20 8.03 6.50
C LEU A 247 1.96 8.59 5.11
N VAL A 248 1.67 7.74 4.13
CA VAL A 248 1.24 8.15 2.80
C VAL A 248 -0.28 8.04 2.72
N VAL A 249 -0.92 9.12 2.29
CA VAL A 249 -2.37 9.23 2.07
C VAL A 249 -2.61 9.51 0.59
N THR A 250 -3.26 8.59 -0.11
CA THR A 250 -3.60 8.75 -1.53
C THR A 250 -5.05 9.20 -1.71
N THR A 251 -5.32 9.99 -2.75
CA THR A 251 -6.63 10.63 -2.94
C THR A 251 -7.23 10.40 -4.32
N LEU A 252 -8.53 10.66 -4.43
CA LEU A 252 -9.26 10.68 -5.71
C LEU A 252 -8.70 11.69 -6.71
N GLU A 253 -8.18 12.82 -6.21
CA GLU A 253 -7.46 13.78 -7.04
C GLU A 253 -6.04 13.30 -7.26
N SER A 254 -5.56 13.21 -8.43
CA SER A 254 -4.19 12.88 -8.88
C SER A 254 -3.04 13.29 -7.94
N ARG A 255 -3.21 13.11 -6.63
CA ARG A 255 -2.30 13.53 -5.57
C ARG A 255 -2.21 12.52 -4.45
N TYR A 256 -1.05 12.50 -3.80
CA TYR A 256 -0.89 11.92 -2.48
C TYR A 256 -0.26 12.93 -1.53
N ARG A 257 -0.53 12.76 -0.23
CA ARG A 257 0.17 13.48 0.85
C ARG A 257 1.08 12.50 1.59
N LEU A 258 2.30 12.94 1.87
CA LEU A 258 3.23 12.21 2.71
C LEU A 258 3.47 13.02 3.98
N TYR A 259 3.11 12.45 5.13
CA TYR A 259 3.24 13.06 6.45
C TYR A 259 4.50 12.55 7.16
N ASP A 260 5.21 13.43 7.86
CA ASP A 260 6.25 13.06 8.84
C ASP A 260 5.58 12.74 10.18
N MET A 261 5.52 11.48 10.55
CA MET A 261 4.87 10.99 11.77
C MET A 261 5.77 11.02 13.01
N ARG A 262 6.98 11.59 12.90
CA ARG A 262 7.96 11.66 14.01
C ARG A 262 7.79 12.89 14.88
N THR A 263 7.39 14.01 14.30
CA THR A 263 7.30 15.31 15.01
C THR A 263 5.92 15.90 14.80
N GLU A 264 5.14 15.90 15.87
CA GLU A 264 3.81 16.48 15.90
C GLU A 264 3.88 17.90 16.49
N HIS A 265 3.42 18.89 15.73
CA HIS A 265 3.28 20.25 16.24
C HIS A 265 1.95 20.37 16.98
N PRO A 266 1.92 20.98 18.21
CA PRO A 266 0.70 21.01 19.04
C PRO A 266 -0.53 21.66 18.37
N VAL A 267 -0.30 22.64 17.48
CA VAL A 267 -1.36 23.38 16.79
C VAL A 267 -1.56 22.92 15.35
N HIS A 268 -0.49 22.59 14.64
CA HIS A 268 -0.52 22.30 13.20
C HIS A 268 -0.49 20.80 12.88
N GLY A 269 -0.37 19.93 13.89
CA GLY A 269 -0.24 18.49 13.70
C GLY A 269 1.04 18.09 12.98
N PHE A 270 0.96 17.03 12.17
CA PHE A 270 2.10 16.53 11.41
C PHE A 270 2.36 17.35 10.14
N SER A 271 3.61 17.69 9.91
CA SER A 271 4.02 18.31 8.64
C SER A 271 3.85 17.35 7.46
N PHE A 272 3.45 17.86 6.31
CA PHE A 272 3.26 17.05 5.11
C PHE A 272 3.74 17.73 3.84
N LEU A 273 4.07 16.92 2.82
CA LEU A 273 4.20 17.36 1.44
C LEU A 273 3.03 16.80 0.62
N SER A 274 2.64 17.53 -0.42
CA SER A 274 1.63 17.11 -1.40
C SER A 274 2.29 16.94 -2.75
N GLN A 275 2.19 15.75 -3.34
CA GLN A 275 2.80 15.41 -4.62
C GLN A 275 1.73 14.98 -5.62
N GLU A 276 1.82 15.52 -6.84
CA GLU A 276 1.02 15.08 -7.97
C GLU A 276 1.55 13.75 -8.53
N ALA A 277 0.63 12.84 -8.86
CA ALA A 277 0.94 11.50 -9.38
C ALA A 277 -0.16 11.02 -10.34
N HIS A 278 0.23 10.21 -11.33
CA HIS A 278 -0.64 9.47 -12.26
C HIS A 278 -1.53 10.31 -13.21
N GLN A 279 -1.75 11.59 -12.97
CA GLN A 279 -2.76 12.41 -13.67
C GLN A 279 -4.18 11.78 -13.64
N SER A 280 -4.48 11.03 -12.61
CA SER A 280 -5.72 10.31 -12.34
C SER A 280 -5.78 9.97 -10.85
N THR A 281 -6.88 9.36 -10.39
CA THR A 281 -6.99 8.83 -9.02
C THR A 281 -5.76 8.01 -8.64
N VAL A 282 -5.20 8.28 -7.45
CA VAL A 282 -4.13 7.47 -6.85
C VAL A 282 -4.78 6.44 -5.93
N TRP A 283 -4.91 5.18 -6.38
CA TRP A 283 -5.64 4.15 -5.66
C TRP A 283 -4.94 3.65 -4.41
N ALA A 284 -3.64 3.45 -4.48
CA ALA A 284 -2.86 2.95 -3.35
C ALA A 284 -1.41 3.42 -3.40
N ALA A 285 -0.77 3.43 -2.25
CA ALA A 285 0.68 3.45 -2.10
C ALA A 285 1.12 2.15 -1.42
N ARG A 286 2.31 1.60 -1.78
CA ARG A 286 2.89 0.40 -1.16
C ARG A 286 4.39 0.57 -1.03
N HIS A 287 4.85 0.67 0.21
CA HIS A 287 6.28 0.76 0.50
C HIS A 287 6.98 -0.55 0.19
N LEU A 288 8.20 -0.44 -0.33
CA LEU A 288 9.06 -1.60 -0.57
C LEU A 288 9.45 -2.23 0.77
N PRO A 289 9.18 -3.52 1.00
CA PRO A 289 9.45 -4.14 2.30
C PRO A 289 10.91 -4.09 2.73
N GLN A 290 11.84 -4.10 1.76
CA GLN A 290 13.28 -4.07 2.00
C GLN A 290 13.84 -2.65 2.20
N ASN A 291 13.14 -1.63 1.71
CA ASN A 291 13.56 -0.23 1.80
C ASN A 291 12.35 0.69 2.02
N ARG A 292 12.18 1.17 3.26
CA ARG A 292 11.07 2.04 3.67
C ARG A 292 11.01 3.41 2.98
N ASP A 293 12.06 3.78 2.25
CA ASP A 293 12.16 5.07 1.58
C ASP A 293 11.75 4.99 0.11
N VAL A 294 11.50 3.78 -0.38
CA VAL A 294 11.01 3.51 -1.73
C VAL A 294 9.56 3.00 -1.64
N PHE A 295 8.68 3.54 -2.47
CA PHE A 295 7.29 3.09 -2.55
C PHE A 295 6.75 3.18 -3.97
N MET A 296 5.77 2.33 -4.26
CA MET A 296 4.99 2.33 -5.50
C MET A 296 3.63 2.96 -5.27
N THR A 297 3.18 3.79 -6.19
CA THR A 297 1.78 4.23 -6.26
C THR A 297 1.09 3.60 -7.47
N THR A 298 -0.22 3.35 -7.33
CA THR A 298 -1.06 2.76 -8.39
C THR A 298 -2.09 3.76 -8.89
N GLY A 299 -2.24 3.86 -10.21
CA GLY A 299 -3.09 4.86 -10.84
C GLY A 299 -4.40 4.32 -11.40
N GLY A 300 -5.42 5.17 -11.42
CA GLY A 300 -6.69 4.94 -12.09
C GLY A 300 -6.56 4.83 -13.62
N ASN A 301 -5.46 5.32 -14.18
CA ASN A 301 -5.12 5.23 -15.60
C ASN A 301 -4.31 3.97 -15.95
N GLY A 302 -4.19 3.00 -15.03
CA GLY A 302 -3.44 1.75 -15.25
C GLY A 302 -1.93 1.88 -15.16
N SER A 303 -1.41 2.99 -14.63
CA SER A 303 0.02 3.20 -14.46
C SER A 303 0.50 2.82 -13.06
N LEU A 304 1.80 2.51 -12.99
CA LEU A 304 2.59 2.43 -11.76
C LEU A 304 3.64 3.53 -11.77
N GLU A 305 3.84 4.16 -10.62
CA GLU A 305 4.89 5.16 -10.42
C GLU A 305 5.71 4.79 -9.18
N LEU A 306 7.03 4.61 -9.39
CA LEU A 306 7.99 4.27 -8.35
C LEU A 306 8.64 5.54 -7.82
N TRP A 307 8.60 5.74 -6.51
CA TRP A 307 9.05 6.93 -5.81
C TRP A 307 10.14 6.61 -4.80
N ARG A 308 11.04 7.61 -4.56
CA ARG A 308 12.00 7.60 -3.46
C ARG A 308 11.83 8.84 -2.61
N TYR A 309 11.80 8.65 -1.30
CA TYR A 309 11.85 9.73 -0.32
C TYR A 309 13.29 9.91 0.18
N SER A 310 13.78 11.14 0.17
CA SER A 310 15.08 11.51 0.73
C SER A 310 14.88 12.42 1.94
N TYR A 311 15.47 12.03 3.06
CA TYR A 311 15.33 12.79 4.32
C TYR A 311 16.07 14.12 4.25
N PRO A 312 15.57 15.16 4.96
CA PRO A 312 16.30 16.42 5.13
C PRO A 312 17.47 16.23 6.08
N GLN A 313 18.44 17.15 6.05
CA GLN A 313 19.58 17.13 6.98
C GLN A 313 19.13 17.27 8.45
N ALA A 314 18.17 18.16 8.72
CA ALA A 314 17.53 18.31 10.02
C ALA A 314 16.07 17.90 9.92
N ARG A 315 15.64 16.92 10.70
CA ARG A 315 14.27 16.39 10.65
C ARG A 315 13.25 17.21 11.42
N LYS A 316 13.72 18.11 12.28
CA LYS A 316 12.90 19.02 13.06
C LYS A 316 13.60 20.37 13.23
N ILE A 317 12.80 21.41 13.37
CA ILE A 317 13.23 22.76 13.69
C ILE A 317 12.44 23.24 14.90
N LYS A 318 13.04 24.14 15.69
CA LYS A 318 12.35 24.82 16.77
C LYS A 318 11.81 26.16 16.26
N GLU A 319 10.50 26.35 16.33
CA GLU A 319 9.85 27.62 15.95
C GLU A 319 10.02 28.69 17.02
N LYS A 320 9.65 29.93 16.69
CA LYS A 320 9.82 31.09 17.61
C LYS A 320 8.98 30.98 18.89
N ASP A 321 7.88 30.23 18.82
CA ASP A 321 7.00 29.92 19.96
C ASP A 321 7.55 28.85 20.90
N GLY A 322 8.70 28.24 20.55
CA GLY A 322 9.38 27.22 21.33
C GLY A 322 8.96 25.79 20.98
N HIS A 323 7.94 25.57 20.11
CA HIS A 323 7.49 24.25 19.68
C HIS A 323 8.39 23.66 18.60
N GLU A 324 8.47 22.32 18.57
CA GLU A 324 9.16 21.61 17.51
C GLU A 324 8.21 21.37 16.35
N LYS A 325 8.73 21.55 15.13
CA LYS A 325 8.01 21.25 13.88
C LYS A 325 8.82 20.32 13.01
N GLY A 326 8.15 19.31 12.45
CA GLY A 326 8.75 18.37 11.50
C GLY A 326 9.18 19.06 10.21
N VAL A 327 10.37 18.69 9.72
CA VAL A 327 10.90 19.14 8.42
C VAL A 327 10.85 17.95 7.46
N LEU A 328 10.16 18.16 6.35
CA LEU A 328 10.06 17.14 5.30
C LEU A 328 11.27 17.16 4.39
N GLY A 329 11.58 15.98 3.88
CA GLY A 329 12.53 15.80 2.79
C GLY A 329 11.89 16.06 1.43
N THR A 330 12.40 15.36 0.42
CA THR A 330 11.94 15.45 -0.96
C THR A 330 11.52 14.09 -1.48
N VAL A 331 10.58 14.07 -2.42
CA VAL A 331 10.21 12.87 -3.18
C VAL A 331 10.71 13.01 -4.61
N GLU A 332 11.21 11.91 -5.16
CA GLU A 332 11.71 11.80 -6.53
C GLU A 332 10.96 10.68 -7.24
N LEU A 333 10.44 10.97 -8.44
CA LEU A 333 9.89 9.95 -9.33
C LEU A 333 11.05 9.22 -10.00
N LEU A 334 11.26 7.96 -9.64
CA LEU A 334 12.33 7.12 -10.18
C LEU A 334 11.94 6.52 -11.53
N GLN A 335 10.69 6.04 -11.64
CA GLN A 335 10.19 5.41 -12.87
C GLN A 335 8.65 5.45 -12.91
N LYS A 336 8.12 5.54 -14.14
CA LYS A 336 6.69 5.45 -14.44
C LYS A 336 6.47 4.49 -15.59
N LYS A 337 5.44 3.64 -15.51
CA LYS A 337 5.06 2.73 -16.59
C LYS A 337 3.56 2.47 -16.60
N ASN A 338 2.99 2.52 -17.82
CA ASN A 338 1.59 2.13 -18.05
C ASN A 338 1.51 0.65 -18.41
N PHE A 339 0.55 -0.04 -17.82
CA PHE A 339 0.28 -1.47 -18.04
C PHE A 339 -1.11 -1.73 -18.58
N SER A 340 -2.07 -0.89 -18.24
CA SER A 340 -3.48 -1.02 -18.60
C SER A 340 -4.07 0.34 -18.92
N THR A 341 -5.24 0.37 -19.52
CA THR A 341 -6.11 1.55 -19.62
C THR A 341 -7.13 1.62 -18.49
N GLN A 342 -7.19 0.57 -17.66
CA GLN A 342 -8.08 0.45 -16.50
C GLN A 342 -7.29 0.55 -15.21
N PRO A 343 -7.92 0.95 -14.10
CA PRO A 343 -7.26 1.08 -12.81
C PRO A 343 -6.48 -0.15 -12.36
N VAL A 344 -5.32 0.08 -11.77
CA VAL A 344 -4.61 -0.93 -10.97
C VAL A 344 -5.27 -0.98 -9.59
N ALA A 345 -6.15 -1.97 -9.40
CA ALA A 345 -7.00 -2.08 -8.22
C ALA A 345 -6.25 -2.58 -6.98
N SER A 346 -5.22 -3.41 -7.18
CA SER A 346 -4.41 -3.97 -6.11
C SER A 346 -2.96 -4.13 -6.52
N PHE A 347 -2.08 -4.08 -5.54
CA PHE A 347 -0.64 -4.21 -5.71
C PHE A 347 -0.02 -4.77 -4.44
N ASP A 348 0.88 -5.75 -4.56
CA ASP A 348 1.58 -6.31 -3.42
C ASP A 348 3.04 -6.65 -3.78
N TRP A 349 3.98 -6.17 -2.94
CA TRP A 349 5.39 -6.52 -3.03
C TRP A 349 5.65 -7.89 -2.43
N ASN A 350 6.52 -8.67 -3.06
CA ASN A 350 7.04 -9.87 -2.43
C ASN A 350 8.06 -9.49 -1.33
N VAL A 351 7.84 -9.99 -0.11
CA VAL A 351 8.67 -9.66 1.05
C VAL A 351 10.05 -10.30 0.96
N ASP A 352 10.14 -11.49 0.35
CA ASP A 352 11.37 -12.27 0.31
C ASP A 352 12.25 -11.95 -0.92
N LYS A 353 11.64 -11.42 -1.99
CA LYS A 353 12.32 -11.11 -3.24
C LYS A 353 12.20 -9.63 -3.58
N GLU A 354 13.27 -8.87 -3.36
CA GLU A 354 13.32 -7.44 -3.66
C GLU A 354 12.92 -7.13 -5.10
N GLY A 355 12.00 -6.20 -5.26
CA GLY A 355 11.51 -5.73 -6.55
C GLY A 355 10.51 -6.63 -7.26
N LEU A 356 10.25 -7.85 -6.77
CA LEU A 356 9.17 -8.69 -7.28
C LEU A 356 7.83 -8.21 -6.73
N ALA A 357 6.82 -8.07 -7.60
CA ALA A 357 5.48 -7.69 -7.19
C ALA A 357 4.40 -8.35 -8.05
N VAL A 358 3.18 -8.40 -7.52
CA VAL A 358 1.97 -8.80 -8.23
C VAL A 358 0.96 -7.67 -8.21
N MET A 359 0.24 -7.48 -9.31
CA MET A 359 -0.83 -6.50 -9.40
C MET A 359 -2.05 -7.03 -10.11
N GLY A 360 -3.22 -6.60 -9.68
CA GLY A 360 -4.50 -6.84 -10.32
C GLY A 360 -5.06 -5.56 -10.93
N CYS A 361 -5.52 -5.65 -12.17
CA CYS A 361 -6.16 -4.53 -12.86
C CYS A 361 -7.65 -4.82 -13.09
N LEU A 362 -8.46 -3.76 -13.17
CA LEU A 362 -9.90 -3.89 -13.42
C LEU A 362 -10.22 -4.33 -14.87
N ASP A 363 -9.21 -4.43 -15.75
CA ASP A 363 -9.31 -5.07 -17.07
C ASP A 363 -9.32 -6.60 -17.01
N GLN A 364 -9.54 -7.18 -15.83
CA GLN A 364 -9.54 -8.63 -15.58
C GLN A 364 -8.19 -9.28 -15.89
N THR A 365 -7.09 -8.59 -15.62
CA THR A 365 -5.76 -9.16 -15.76
C THR A 365 -5.01 -9.16 -14.43
N VAL A 366 -4.17 -10.17 -14.27
CA VAL A 366 -3.12 -10.19 -13.24
C VAL A 366 -1.76 -10.11 -13.92
N ARG A 367 -0.87 -9.31 -13.34
CA ARG A 367 0.51 -9.17 -13.82
C ARG A 367 1.50 -9.40 -12.70
N VAL A 368 2.55 -10.12 -13.01
CA VAL A 368 3.76 -10.19 -12.18
C VAL A 368 4.78 -9.25 -12.77
N ILE A 369 5.32 -8.36 -11.97
CA ILE A 369 6.31 -7.37 -12.38
C ILE A 369 7.60 -7.50 -11.59
N VAL A 370 8.70 -7.04 -12.18
CA VAL A 370 10.02 -6.99 -11.55
C VAL A 370 10.55 -5.56 -11.68
N CYS A 371 10.80 -4.93 -10.53
CA CYS A 371 11.53 -3.68 -10.46
C CYS A 371 13.00 -3.99 -10.24
N THR A 372 13.84 -3.57 -11.20
CA THR A 372 15.28 -3.85 -11.17
C THR A 372 16.06 -2.74 -10.48
N LYS A 373 17.28 -3.04 -10.01
CA LYS A 373 18.27 -2.07 -9.48
C LYS A 373 17.82 -1.31 -8.23
N LEU A 374 16.86 -1.82 -7.47
CA LEU A 374 16.41 -1.21 -6.21
C LEU A 374 17.51 -1.22 -5.14
N HIS A 375 18.38 -2.23 -5.15
CA HIS A 375 19.53 -2.34 -4.25
C HIS A 375 20.58 -1.22 -4.42
N LYS A 376 20.44 -0.36 -5.42
CA LYS A 376 21.30 0.81 -5.65
C LYS A 376 20.73 2.12 -5.09
N LEU A 377 19.54 2.08 -4.48
CA LEU A 377 18.80 3.26 -4.01
C LEU A 377 19.09 3.64 -2.55
#